data_3b1a596e78c15476f924ba2c1f35aec9
#
_entry.id   3b1a596e78c15476f924ba2c1f35aec9
#
_cell.length_a   1.000
_cell.length_b   1.000
_cell.length_c   1.000
_cell.angle_alpha   90.00
_cell.angle_beta   90.00
_cell.angle_gamma   90.00
#
_symmetry.space_group_name_H-M   'P 1'
#
loop_
_entity.id
_entity.type
_entity.pdbx_description
1 polymer ?
#
loop_
_entity_poly.entity_id
_entity_poly.type
_entity_poly.pdbx_seq_one_letter_code
_entity_poly.pdbx_strand_id
1 'polypeptide(L)'
;MIRAVLFDAAGTLIDLREPVGKTYAETAARHGVTVSAEIVEDAFYRILAQSSGPPPDGPTLDERRARERQSWHRIVRSTFLAADSTLRFDDFEAFFADLYAHYGTCKAWILRPGAAACLDGLRTQGVRVGLLSNFDHRLPEILEGLGIARFFSSVMLPSNTGARKPGAAAFQNATEALGIEPANTLFVGNDPEIDRDGARACGLKALLVGDIEPLAEFPSRLAAAATLAETLLPPK
;
A
#
# COMPACT_ATOMS: atom_id res chain seq x y z
N MET A 1 -25.13 -4.82 8.19
CA MET A 1 -24.56 -3.56 8.75
C MET A 1 -23.04 -3.70 8.75
N ILE A 2 -22.31 -2.68 8.30
CA ILE A 2 -20.84 -2.69 8.36
C ILE A 2 -20.38 -2.52 9.81
N ARG A 3 -19.47 -3.39 10.21
CA ARG A 3 -18.88 -3.44 11.56
C ARG A 3 -17.37 -3.21 11.52
N ALA A 4 -16.75 -3.40 10.34
CA ALA A 4 -15.34 -3.15 10.12
C ALA A 4 -15.10 -2.51 8.75
N VAL A 5 -14.04 -1.70 8.66
CA VAL A 5 -13.48 -1.20 7.41
C VAL A 5 -12.01 -1.59 7.33
N LEU A 6 -11.65 -2.27 6.26
CA LEU A 6 -10.27 -2.56 5.87
C LEU A 6 -9.83 -1.57 4.81
N PHE A 7 -8.71 -0.92 5.01
CA PHE A 7 -8.12 -0.02 4.02
C PHE A 7 -6.86 -0.62 3.41
N ASP A 8 -6.62 -0.35 2.13
CA ASP A 8 -5.27 -0.34 1.59
C ASP A 8 -4.51 0.91 2.08
N ALA A 9 -3.20 0.95 1.87
CA ALA A 9 -2.34 2.04 2.33
C ALA A 9 -2.03 3.06 1.22
N ALA A 10 -1.09 2.71 0.32
CA ALA A 10 -0.57 3.62 -0.70
C ALA A 10 -1.59 3.85 -1.83
N GLY A 11 -1.87 5.12 -2.15
CA GLY A 11 -2.93 5.49 -3.08
C GLY A 11 -4.33 5.49 -2.46
N THR A 12 -4.46 5.12 -1.16
CA THR A 12 -5.74 5.04 -0.44
C THR A 12 -5.77 5.94 0.79
N LEU A 13 -4.83 5.78 1.71
CA LEU A 13 -4.70 6.60 2.93
C LEU A 13 -3.46 7.48 2.91
N ILE A 14 -2.43 7.05 2.21
CA ILE A 14 -1.15 7.74 2.08
C ILE A 14 -0.73 7.83 0.62
N ASP A 15 -0.04 8.91 0.28
CA ASP A 15 0.58 9.11 -1.02
C ASP A 15 2.06 9.44 -0.85
N LEU A 16 2.83 9.32 -1.93
CA LEU A 16 4.20 9.82 -1.96
C LEU A 16 4.21 11.36 -1.81
N ARG A 17 5.14 11.86 -1.02
CA ARG A 17 5.32 13.32 -0.84
C ARG A 17 5.87 13.97 -2.10
N GLU A 18 6.78 13.28 -2.79
CA GLU A 18 7.44 13.73 -4.01
C GLU A 18 7.36 12.63 -5.08
N PRO A 19 7.38 12.99 -6.36
CA PRO A 19 7.49 12.01 -7.44
C PRO A 19 8.69 11.09 -7.26
N VAL A 20 8.52 9.82 -7.62
CA VAL A 20 9.57 8.78 -7.48
C VAL A 20 10.82 9.19 -8.24
N GLY A 21 10.67 9.64 -9.50
CA GLY A 21 11.79 10.00 -10.35
C GLY A 21 12.62 11.16 -9.77
N LYS A 22 11.96 12.15 -9.14
CA LYS A 22 12.66 13.24 -8.44
C LYS A 22 13.54 12.70 -7.32
N THR A 23 12.96 11.92 -6.40
CA THR A 23 13.68 11.34 -5.27
C THR A 23 14.83 10.44 -5.72
N TYR A 24 14.59 9.62 -6.75
CA TYR A 24 15.60 8.72 -7.32
C TYR A 24 16.75 9.49 -7.94
N ALA A 25 16.45 10.51 -8.79
CA ALA A 25 17.46 11.32 -9.44
C ALA A 25 18.30 12.14 -8.43
N GLU A 26 17.66 12.74 -7.42
CA GLU A 26 18.36 13.48 -6.36
C GLU A 26 19.25 12.56 -5.51
N THR A 27 18.79 11.35 -5.23
CA THR A 27 19.60 10.36 -4.51
C THR A 27 20.76 9.89 -5.36
N ALA A 28 20.55 9.59 -6.65
CA ALA A 28 21.59 9.20 -7.58
C ALA A 28 22.67 10.29 -7.73
N ALA A 29 22.26 11.57 -7.78
CA ALA A 29 23.19 12.69 -7.84
C ALA A 29 24.13 12.77 -6.63
N ARG A 30 23.64 12.43 -5.41
CA ARG A 30 24.50 12.34 -4.22
C ARG A 30 25.53 11.21 -4.30
N HIS A 31 25.27 10.21 -5.16
CA HIS A 31 26.17 9.10 -5.45
C HIS A 31 26.89 9.25 -6.81
N GLY A 32 27.03 10.50 -7.31
CA GLY A 32 27.82 10.81 -8.48
C GLY A 32 27.14 10.50 -9.82
N VAL A 33 25.85 10.13 -9.85
CA VAL A 33 25.13 9.77 -11.07
C VAL A 33 24.07 10.82 -11.38
N THR A 34 24.16 11.45 -12.56
CA THR A 34 23.17 12.42 -13.05
C THR A 34 22.24 11.76 -14.07
N VAL A 35 20.94 11.87 -13.83
CA VAL A 35 19.89 11.31 -14.70
C VAL A 35 18.64 12.19 -14.65
N SER A 36 17.82 12.20 -15.73
CA SER A 36 16.56 12.92 -15.75
C SER A 36 15.54 12.25 -14.82
N ALA A 37 14.92 13.06 -13.94
CA ALA A 37 13.85 12.60 -13.05
C ALA A 37 12.65 12.02 -13.84
N GLU A 38 12.27 12.67 -14.96
CA GLU A 38 11.15 12.23 -15.80
C GLU A 38 11.42 10.86 -16.43
N ILE A 39 12.63 10.64 -16.95
CA ILE A 39 13.00 9.34 -17.54
C ILE A 39 13.00 8.25 -16.49
N VAL A 40 13.48 8.54 -15.28
CA VAL A 40 13.48 7.59 -14.16
C VAL A 40 12.06 7.30 -13.70
N GLU A 41 11.18 8.31 -13.63
CA GLU A 41 9.76 8.17 -13.29
C GLU A 41 9.07 7.18 -14.23
N ASP A 42 9.17 7.42 -15.54
CA ASP A 42 8.58 6.57 -16.57
C ASP A 42 9.14 5.14 -16.54
N ALA A 43 10.46 5.01 -16.36
CA ALA A 43 11.11 3.72 -16.24
C ALA A 43 10.62 2.96 -14.99
N PHE A 44 10.52 3.65 -13.85
CA PHE A 44 10.05 3.07 -12.60
C PHE A 44 8.65 2.46 -12.73
N TYR A 45 7.69 3.23 -13.23
CA TYR A 45 6.31 2.73 -13.33
C TYR A 45 6.18 1.58 -14.34
N ARG A 46 6.94 1.59 -15.44
CA ARG A 46 6.99 0.44 -16.36
C ARG A 46 7.56 -0.82 -15.71
N ILE A 47 8.63 -0.70 -14.95
CA ILE A 47 9.25 -1.83 -14.25
C ILE A 47 8.35 -2.33 -13.13
N LEU A 48 7.76 -1.41 -12.36
CA LEU A 48 6.85 -1.76 -11.26
C LEU A 48 5.62 -2.52 -11.77
N ALA A 49 5.01 -2.08 -12.87
CA ALA A 49 3.86 -2.74 -13.49
C ALA A 49 4.16 -4.17 -13.95
N GLN A 50 5.42 -4.46 -14.32
CA GLN A 50 5.87 -5.81 -14.70
C GLN A 50 6.29 -6.66 -13.50
N SER A 51 6.36 -6.07 -12.32
CA SER A 51 6.79 -6.74 -11.10
C SER A 51 5.59 -7.37 -10.38
N SER A 52 5.64 -8.68 -10.18
CA SER A 52 4.66 -9.39 -9.34
C SER A 52 4.84 -9.12 -7.83
N GLY A 53 5.82 -8.29 -7.47
CA GLY A 53 6.27 -8.10 -6.10
C GLY A 53 6.99 -9.35 -5.54
N PRO A 54 7.57 -9.26 -4.34
CA PRO A 54 8.20 -10.43 -3.73
C PRO A 54 7.16 -11.49 -3.41
N PRO A 55 7.43 -12.78 -3.66
CA PRO A 55 6.57 -13.82 -3.17
C PRO A 55 6.53 -13.74 -1.63
N PRO A 56 5.35 -13.91 -1.00
CA PRO A 56 5.22 -13.83 0.45
C PRO A 56 5.73 -15.08 1.17
N ASP A 57 6.39 -15.98 0.44
CA ASP A 57 6.95 -17.23 0.95
C ASP A 57 8.26 -17.00 1.68
N GLY A 58 8.55 -17.90 2.61
CA GLY A 58 9.73 -17.89 3.45
C GLY A 58 9.36 -18.36 4.86
N PRO A 59 10.12 -19.33 5.42
CA PRO A 59 9.79 -19.96 6.70
C PRO A 59 9.85 -18.99 7.88
N THR A 60 10.67 -17.93 7.79
CA THR A 60 10.82 -16.93 8.85
C THR A 60 10.43 -15.54 8.39
N LEU A 61 10.10 -14.68 9.35
CA LEU A 61 9.80 -13.28 9.09
C LEU A 61 11.03 -12.55 8.48
N ASP A 62 12.23 -12.85 8.97
CA ASP A 62 13.44 -12.21 8.50
C ASP A 62 13.76 -12.59 7.05
N GLU A 63 13.52 -13.84 6.66
CA GLU A 63 13.67 -14.25 5.25
C GLU A 63 12.68 -13.56 4.34
N ARG A 64 11.42 -13.42 4.77
CA ARG A 64 10.42 -12.67 4.00
C ARG A 64 10.82 -11.21 3.82
N ARG A 65 11.27 -10.55 4.89
CA ARG A 65 11.78 -9.16 4.85
C ARG A 65 13.01 -9.02 3.94
N ALA A 66 13.93 -9.97 3.99
CA ALA A 66 15.09 -9.98 3.11
C ALA A 66 14.69 -10.09 1.63
N ARG A 67 13.69 -10.93 1.30
CA ARG A 67 13.15 -11.06 -0.06
C ARG A 67 12.44 -9.80 -0.53
N GLU A 68 11.69 -9.12 0.34
CA GLU A 68 11.10 -7.81 0.05
C GLU A 68 12.18 -6.78 -0.32
N ARG A 69 13.23 -6.68 0.49
CA ARG A 69 14.37 -5.80 0.22
C ARG A 69 15.06 -6.16 -1.11
N GLN A 70 15.30 -7.44 -1.37
CA GLN A 70 15.90 -7.91 -2.61
C GLN A 70 15.01 -7.62 -3.83
N SER A 71 13.69 -7.70 -3.69
CA SER A 71 12.76 -7.35 -4.76
C SER A 71 12.86 -5.86 -5.11
N TRP A 72 12.87 -4.99 -4.10
CA TRP A 72 13.08 -3.56 -4.30
C TRP A 72 14.44 -3.25 -4.93
N HIS A 73 15.50 -3.95 -4.50
CA HIS A 73 16.82 -3.82 -5.10
C HIS A 73 16.79 -4.10 -6.61
N ARG A 74 16.11 -5.19 -7.02
CA ARG A 74 15.94 -5.52 -8.44
C ARG A 74 15.13 -4.47 -9.19
N ILE A 75 14.01 -3.99 -8.61
CA ILE A 75 13.18 -2.93 -9.22
C ILE A 75 14.02 -1.66 -9.45
N VAL A 76 14.71 -1.18 -8.42
CA VAL A 76 15.56 0.02 -8.52
C VAL A 76 16.64 -0.15 -9.56
N ARG A 77 17.35 -1.27 -9.54
CA ARG A 77 18.41 -1.56 -10.53
C ARG A 77 17.86 -1.61 -11.95
N SER A 78 16.73 -2.28 -12.17
CA SER A 78 16.08 -2.37 -13.48
C SER A 78 15.57 -1.01 -13.95
N THR A 79 15.09 -0.17 -13.05
CA THR A 79 14.66 1.20 -13.34
C THR A 79 15.81 2.02 -13.93
N PHE A 80 16.97 2.03 -13.30
CA PHE A 80 18.13 2.78 -13.82
C PHE A 80 18.66 2.20 -15.13
N LEU A 81 18.70 0.88 -15.27
CA LEU A 81 19.08 0.25 -16.55
C LEU A 81 18.11 0.58 -17.68
N ALA A 82 16.81 0.68 -17.37
CA ALA A 82 15.78 1.05 -18.35
C ALA A 82 15.74 2.55 -18.64
N ALA A 83 16.16 3.40 -17.70
CA ALA A 83 16.29 4.83 -17.88
C ALA A 83 17.49 5.17 -18.79
N ASP A 84 18.66 4.62 -18.48
CA ASP A 84 19.87 4.73 -19.27
C ASP A 84 20.84 3.59 -18.93
N SER A 85 21.05 2.69 -19.88
CA SER A 85 21.92 1.52 -19.71
C SER A 85 23.41 1.86 -19.60
N THR A 86 23.81 3.10 -19.87
CA THR A 86 25.19 3.58 -19.77
C THR A 86 25.55 4.08 -18.37
N LEU A 87 24.57 4.34 -17.51
CA LEU A 87 24.81 4.81 -16.14
C LEU A 87 25.67 3.81 -15.36
N ARG A 88 26.58 4.33 -14.56
CA ARG A 88 27.43 3.54 -13.66
C ARG A 88 27.47 4.20 -12.30
N PHE A 89 27.19 3.40 -11.28
CA PHE A 89 27.37 3.76 -9.88
C PHE A 89 28.70 3.19 -9.40
N ASP A 90 29.50 3.97 -8.72
CA ASP A 90 30.71 3.49 -8.06
C ASP A 90 30.34 2.49 -6.93
N ASP A 91 29.28 2.79 -6.20
CA ASP A 91 28.70 1.90 -5.17
C ASP A 91 27.17 1.93 -5.26
N PHE A 92 26.60 1.00 -6.05
CA PHE A 92 25.15 0.85 -6.18
C PHE A 92 24.48 0.40 -4.88
N GLU A 93 25.19 -0.35 -4.04
CA GLU A 93 24.64 -0.85 -2.77
C GLU A 93 24.45 0.30 -1.76
N ALA A 94 25.39 1.21 -1.67
CA ALA A 94 25.27 2.42 -0.85
C ALA A 94 24.11 3.32 -1.36
N PHE A 95 24.04 3.56 -2.66
CA PHE A 95 22.92 4.28 -3.28
C PHE A 95 21.56 3.63 -2.95
N PHE A 96 21.44 2.33 -3.18
CA PHE A 96 20.21 1.60 -2.89
C PHE A 96 19.86 1.64 -1.41
N ALA A 97 20.83 1.51 -0.51
CA ALA A 97 20.61 1.58 0.93
C ALA A 97 20.01 2.93 1.35
N ASP A 98 20.54 4.05 0.84
CA ASP A 98 20.03 5.39 1.11
C ASP A 98 18.60 5.56 0.61
N LEU A 99 18.34 5.13 -0.64
CA LEU A 99 17.02 5.21 -1.24
C LEU A 99 16.00 4.34 -0.49
N TYR A 100 16.39 3.11 -0.15
CA TYR A 100 15.54 2.18 0.59
C TYR A 100 15.20 2.70 1.99
N ALA A 101 16.18 3.29 2.69
CA ALA A 101 15.98 3.91 4.00
C ALA A 101 15.03 5.12 3.91
N HIS A 102 15.18 5.98 2.90
CA HIS A 102 14.30 7.13 2.68
C HIS A 102 12.83 6.70 2.62
N TYR A 103 12.50 5.71 1.78
CA TYR A 103 11.12 5.21 1.62
C TYR A 103 10.61 4.40 2.82
N GLY A 104 11.46 4.05 3.76
CA GLY A 104 11.10 3.43 5.04
C GLY A 104 10.66 4.42 6.12
N THR A 105 10.74 5.72 5.87
CA THR A 105 10.38 6.76 6.84
C THR A 105 9.16 7.55 6.40
N CYS A 106 8.43 8.14 7.37
CA CYS A 106 7.31 9.04 7.09
C CYS A 106 7.68 10.30 6.27
N LYS A 107 8.98 10.58 6.11
CA LYS A 107 9.44 11.73 5.31
C LYS A 107 9.12 11.59 3.82
N ALA A 108 9.06 10.35 3.31
CA ALA A 108 8.73 10.07 1.92
C ALA A 108 7.22 10.09 1.64
N TRP A 109 6.38 10.14 2.67
CA TRP A 109 4.93 9.94 2.58
C TRP A 109 4.15 11.12 3.14
N ILE A 110 2.92 11.29 2.66
CA ILE A 110 1.92 12.23 3.19
C ILE A 110 0.60 11.52 3.38
N LEU A 111 -0.20 11.98 4.34
CA LEU A 111 -1.59 11.56 4.45
C LEU A 111 -2.41 12.16 3.32
N ARG A 112 -3.27 11.36 2.72
CA ARG A 112 -4.31 11.89 1.83
C ARG A 112 -5.24 12.83 2.60
N PRO A 113 -5.77 13.86 1.91
CA PRO A 113 -6.68 14.82 2.55
C PRO A 113 -7.85 14.10 3.23
N GLY A 114 -8.04 14.37 4.52
CA GLY A 114 -9.13 13.79 5.30
C GLY A 114 -8.89 12.38 5.85
N ALA A 115 -7.79 11.69 5.53
CA ALA A 115 -7.54 10.33 5.99
C ALA A 115 -7.56 10.18 7.51
N ALA A 116 -6.87 11.04 8.26
CA ALA A 116 -6.87 10.99 9.72
C ALA A 116 -8.27 11.22 10.32
N ALA A 117 -9.03 12.19 9.79
CA ALA A 117 -10.39 12.47 10.22
C ALA A 117 -11.35 11.30 9.92
N CYS A 118 -11.17 10.65 8.76
CA CYS A 118 -11.89 9.44 8.38
C CYS A 118 -11.67 8.32 9.40
N LEU A 119 -10.42 7.99 9.70
CA LEU A 119 -10.07 6.93 10.63
C LEU A 119 -10.60 7.20 12.05
N ASP A 120 -10.47 8.44 12.52
CA ASP A 120 -11.00 8.84 13.84
C ASP A 120 -12.53 8.78 13.91
N GLY A 121 -13.20 9.25 12.85
CA GLY A 121 -14.66 9.21 12.75
C GLY A 121 -15.23 7.79 12.74
N LEU A 122 -14.62 6.86 12.02
CA LEU A 122 -14.99 5.44 12.02
C LEU A 122 -14.82 4.83 13.41
N ARG A 123 -13.70 5.09 14.07
CA ARG A 123 -13.43 4.60 15.43
C ARG A 123 -14.43 5.15 16.44
N THR A 124 -14.77 6.42 16.35
CA THR A 124 -15.77 7.07 17.24
C THR A 124 -17.15 6.45 17.07
N GLN A 125 -17.49 5.94 15.89
CA GLN A 125 -18.72 5.20 15.63
C GLN A 125 -18.66 3.73 16.07
N GLY A 126 -17.56 3.27 16.67
CA GLY A 126 -17.38 1.88 17.09
C GLY A 126 -17.09 0.92 15.94
N VAL A 127 -16.75 1.43 14.75
CA VAL A 127 -16.35 0.63 13.60
C VAL A 127 -14.89 0.20 13.77
N ARG A 128 -14.60 -1.10 13.67
CA ARG A 128 -13.22 -1.59 13.68
C ARG A 128 -12.52 -1.19 12.40
N VAL A 129 -11.31 -0.68 12.54
CA VAL A 129 -10.47 -0.29 11.40
C VAL A 129 -9.27 -1.20 11.33
N GLY A 130 -9.03 -1.79 10.18
CA GLY A 130 -7.83 -2.56 9.88
C GLY A 130 -7.16 -2.08 8.59
N LEU A 131 -5.94 -2.51 8.39
CA LEU A 131 -5.17 -2.24 7.19
C LEU A 131 -4.74 -3.56 6.55
N LEU A 132 -4.94 -3.71 5.24
CA LEU A 132 -4.47 -4.82 4.44
C LEU A 132 -3.81 -4.27 3.18
N SER A 133 -2.50 -4.35 3.11
CA SER A 133 -1.71 -3.78 2.02
C SER A 133 -0.66 -4.76 1.47
N ASN A 134 -0.37 -4.64 0.19
CA ASN A 134 0.77 -5.32 -0.44
C ASN A 134 2.11 -4.59 -0.22
N PHE A 135 2.12 -3.59 0.65
CA PHE A 135 3.32 -2.88 1.08
C PHE A 135 4.27 -3.83 1.84
N ASP A 136 5.53 -3.48 1.94
CA ASP A 136 6.52 -4.25 2.68
C ASP A 136 6.53 -3.93 4.20
N HIS A 137 7.37 -4.63 4.93
CA HIS A 137 7.48 -4.59 6.40
C HIS A 137 7.80 -3.21 7.00
N ARG A 138 8.17 -2.20 6.20
CA ARG A 138 8.47 -0.84 6.69
C ARG A 138 7.20 -0.01 6.96
N LEU A 139 6.03 -0.45 6.46
CA LEU A 139 4.80 0.30 6.58
C LEU A 139 4.41 0.67 8.02
N PRO A 140 4.52 -0.20 9.04
CA PRO A 140 4.17 0.15 10.41
C PRO A 140 4.91 1.38 10.94
N GLU A 141 6.22 1.50 10.70
CA GLU A 141 7.01 2.67 11.11
C GLU A 141 6.58 3.95 10.37
N ILE A 142 6.20 3.82 9.11
CA ILE A 142 5.66 4.93 8.31
C ILE A 142 4.32 5.41 8.93
N LEU A 143 3.42 4.48 9.27
CA LEU A 143 2.12 4.81 9.88
C LEU A 143 2.27 5.45 11.26
N GLU A 144 3.24 5.01 12.05
CA GLU A 144 3.59 5.62 13.33
C GLU A 144 4.09 7.06 13.13
N GLY A 145 5.05 7.25 12.23
CA GLY A 145 5.60 8.56 11.91
C GLY A 145 4.56 9.54 11.32
N LEU A 146 3.53 9.04 10.64
CA LEU A 146 2.38 9.81 10.16
C LEU A 146 1.28 10.00 11.23
N GLY A 147 1.41 9.38 12.40
CA GLY A 147 0.50 9.53 13.53
C GLY A 147 -0.83 8.79 13.40
N ILE A 148 -0.96 7.84 12.44
CA ILE A 148 -2.20 7.11 12.18
C ILE A 148 -2.17 5.64 12.61
N ALA A 149 -1.04 5.09 13.04
CA ALA A 149 -0.92 3.68 13.47
C ALA A 149 -1.94 3.32 14.56
N ARG A 150 -2.22 4.24 15.48
CA ARG A 150 -3.15 4.06 16.62
C ARG A 150 -4.60 3.77 16.22
N PHE A 151 -4.99 4.01 14.99
CA PHE A 151 -6.36 3.78 14.53
C PHE A 151 -6.61 2.33 14.11
N PHE A 152 -5.57 1.57 13.78
CA PHE A 152 -5.69 0.23 13.25
C PHE A 152 -5.69 -0.83 14.35
N SER A 153 -6.72 -1.67 14.36
CA SER A 153 -6.79 -2.87 15.21
C SER A 153 -5.89 -4.00 14.68
N SER A 154 -5.59 -3.97 13.38
CA SER A 154 -4.68 -4.93 12.73
C SER A 154 -4.02 -4.29 11.50
N VAL A 155 -2.77 -4.68 11.24
CA VAL A 155 -2.00 -4.31 10.03
C VAL A 155 -1.50 -5.60 9.40
N MET A 156 -2.06 -5.93 8.23
CA MET A 156 -1.79 -7.16 7.49
C MET A 156 -0.95 -6.85 6.26
N LEU A 157 0.23 -7.46 6.21
CA LEU A 157 1.23 -7.31 5.15
C LEU A 157 1.69 -8.68 4.67
N PRO A 158 2.19 -8.82 3.44
CA PRO A 158 2.73 -10.10 2.96
C PRO A 158 3.82 -10.67 3.87
N SER A 159 4.68 -9.84 4.42
CA SER A 159 5.75 -10.28 5.32
C SER A 159 5.25 -10.91 6.62
N ASN A 160 4.12 -10.46 7.18
CA ASN A 160 3.61 -11.00 8.44
C ASN A 160 2.55 -12.10 8.26
N THR A 161 1.86 -12.14 7.12
CA THR A 161 0.78 -13.10 6.87
C THR A 161 1.16 -14.24 5.93
N GLY A 162 2.21 -14.07 5.13
CA GLY A 162 2.54 -14.99 4.03
C GLY A 162 1.56 -14.92 2.86
N ALA A 163 0.67 -13.93 2.82
CA ALA A 163 -0.37 -13.78 1.80
C ALA A 163 -0.43 -12.35 1.28
N ARG A 164 -0.79 -12.18 0.01
CA ARG A 164 -0.94 -10.88 -0.65
C ARG A 164 -2.23 -10.78 -1.45
N LYS A 165 -2.77 -9.59 -1.58
CA LYS A 165 -3.88 -9.28 -2.47
C LYS A 165 -3.46 -9.50 -3.94
N PRO A 166 -4.36 -10.00 -4.82
CA PRO A 166 -5.77 -10.34 -4.60
C PRO A 166 -6.03 -11.76 -4.04
N GLY A 167 -5.01 -12.47 -3.56
CA GLY A 167 -5.15 -13.83 -3.04
C GLY A 167 -6.12 -13.91 -1.86
N ALA A 168 -7.03 -14.89 -1.89
CA ALA A 168 -8.09 -15.04 -0.88
C ALA A 168 -7.57 -15.09 0.56
N ALA A 169 -6.45 -15.77 0.80
CA ALA A 169 -5.84 -15.88 2.12
C ALA A 169 -5.52 -14.51 2.75
N ALA A 170 -5.19 -13.47 1.94
CA ALA A 170 -4.91 -12.14 2.45
C ALA A 170 -6.16 -11.50 3.10
N PHE A 171 -7.31 -11.60 2.42
CA PHE A 171 -8.58 -11.06 2.92
C PHE A 171 -9.13 -11.88 4.09
N GLN A 172 -9.01 -13.21 4.04
CA GLN A 172 -9.41 -14.11 5.14
C GLN A 172 -8.63 -13.80 6.41
N ASN A 173 -7.29 -13.76 6.34
CA ASN A 173 -6.44 -13.42 7.48
C ASN A 173 -6.81 -12.03 8.06
N ALA A 174 -7.14 -11.06 7.21
CA ALA A 174 -7.49 -9.73 7.66
C ALA A 174 -8.84 -9.66 8.38
N THR A 175 -9.86 -10.38 7.89
CA THR A 175 -11.17 -10.45 8.54
C THR A 175 -11.12 -11.26 9.84
N GLU A 176 -10.37 -12.35 9.87
CA GLU A 176 -10.11 -13.15 11.06
C GLU A 176 -9.41 -12.32 12.15
N ALA A 177 -8.38 -11.55 11.81
CA ALA A 177 -7.69 -10.68 12.76
C ALA A 177 -8.60 -9.59 13.34
N LEU A 178 -9.59 -9.13 12.59
CA LEU A 178 -10.60 -8.20 13.08
C LEU A 178 -11.71 -8.92 13.87
N GLY A 179 -11.87 -10.23 13.74
CA GLY A 179 -12.98 -10.98 14.33
C GLY A 179 -14.34 -10.53 13.79
N ILE A 180 -14.42 -10.20 12.51
CA ILE A 180 -15.63 -9.72 11.83
C ILE A 180 -15.86 -10.54 10.57
N GLU A 181 -17.08 -10.99 10.36
CA GLU A 181 -17.46 -11.72 9.16
C GLU A 181 -17.23 -10.89 7.88
N PRO A 182 -16.80 -11.50 6.76
CA PRO A 182 -16.59 -10.83 5.49
C PRO A 182 -17.78 -9.96 5.04
N ALA A 183 -19.01 -10.48 5.15
CA ALA A 183 -20.24 -9.77 4.77
C ALA A 183 -20.51 -8.47 5.57
N ASN A 184 -19.90 -8.34 6.76
CA ASN A 184 -19.97 -7.17 7.63
C ASN A 184 -18.73 -6.28 7.55
N THR A 185 -17.82 -6.59 6.63
CA THR A 185 -16.57 -5.85 6.39
C THR A 185 -16.62 -5.14 5.04
N LEU A 186 -16.26 -3.86 5.03
CA LEU A 186 -16.06 -3.09 3.80
C LEU A 186 -14.56 -2.93 3.57
N PHE A 187 -14.11 -3.28 2.37
CA PHE A 187 -12.75 -2.99 1.91
C PHE A 187 -12.73 -1.69 1.10
N VAL A 188 -11.74 -0.85 1.33
CA VAL A 188 -11.49 0.37 0.56
C VAL A 188 -10.05 0.36 0.08
N GLY A 189 -9.87 0.44 -1.23
CA GLY A 189 -8.55 0.48 -1.87
C GLY A 189 -8.56 1.33 -3.12
N ASN A 190 -7.46 1.35 -3.86
CA ASN A 190 -7.33 2.14 -5.08
C ASN A 190 -7.25 1.31 -6.36
N ASP A 191 -7.01 0.01 -6.26
CA ASP A 191 -6.85 -0.88 -7.40
C ASP A 191 -8.15 -1.66 -7.67
N PRO A 192 -8.73 -1.55 -8.90
CA PRO A 192 -9.98 -2.24 -9.22
C PRO A 192 -9.87 -3.78 -9.17
N GLU A 193 -8.75 -4.35 -9.57
CA GLU A 193 -8.58 -5.81 -9.65
C GLU A 193 -8.05 -6.38 -8.33
N ILE A 194 -6.99 -5.78 -7.79
CA ILE A 194 -6.30 -6.27 -6.60
C ILE A 194 -7.14 -6.04 -5.34
N ASP A 195 -7.75 -4.86 -5.22
CA ASP A 195 -8.47 -4.44 -4.01
C ASP A 195 -9.96 -4.76 -4.09
N ARG A 196 -10.66 -4.13 -5.06
CA ARG A 196 -12.11 -4.24 -5.13
C ARG A 196 -12.57 -5.64 -5.50
N ASP A 197 -12.07 -6.16 -6.62
CA ASP A 197 -12.54 -7.45 -7.14
C ASP A 197 -11.98 -8.61 -6.30
N GLY A 198 -10.74 -8.50 -5.79
CA GLY A 198 -10.16 -9.45 -4.84
C GLY A 198 -10.95 -9.54 -3.54
N ALA A 199 -11.35 -8.41 -2.95
CA ALA A 199 -12.16 -8.39 -1.74
C ALA A 199 -13.56 -8.98 -1.96
N ARG A 200 -14.21 -8.63 -3.08
CA ARG A 200 -15.53 -9.15 -3.45
C ARG A 200 -15.52 -10.67 -3.65
N ALA A 201 -14.50 -11.20 -4.28
CA ALA A 201 -14.33 -12.65 -4.44
C ALA A 201 -14.26 -13.40 -3.10
N CYS A 202 -13.90 -12.71 -2.02
CA CYS A 202 -13.84 -13.23 -0.65
C CYS A 202 -15.08 -12.91 0.19
N GLY A 203 -16.15 -12.36 -0.41
CA GLY A 203 -17.41 -12.07 0.27
C GLY A 203 -17.42 -10.74 1.04
N LEU A 204 -16.40 -9.92 0.93
CA LEU A 204 -16.40 -8.58 1.47
C LEU A 204 -17.20 -7.63 0.55
N LYS A 205 -17.74 -6.56 1.11
CA LYS A 205 -18.13 -5.39 0.32
C LYS A 205 -16.88 -4.62 -0.03
N ALA A 206 -16.84 -4.01 -1.22
CA ALA A 206 -15.65 -3.27 -1.63
C ALA A 206 -15.98 -2.07 -2.50
N LEU A 207 -15.26 -0.97 -2.26
CA LEU A 207 -15.32 0.28 -2.99
C LEU A 207 -13.89 0.76 -3.32
N LEU A 208 -13.78 1.55 -4.35
CA LEU A 208 -12.57 2.31 -4.60
C LEU A 208 -12.55 3.59 -3.75
N VAL A 209 -11.38 4.07 -3.40
CA VAL A 209 -11.23 5.27 -2.59
C VAL A 209 -11.92 6.50 -3.23
N GLY A 210 -11.90 6.60 -4.56
CA GLY A 210 -12.61 7.65 -5.29
C GLY A 210 -14.12 7.64 -5.10
N ASP A 211 -14.74 6.48 -4.80
CA ASP A 211 -16.18 6.37 -4.56
C ASP A 211 -16.60 6.98 -3.21
N ILE A 212 -15.66 7.17 -2.30
CA ILE A 212 -15.91 7.64 -0.93
C ILE A 212 -15.31 9.01 -0.63
N GLU A 213 -14.63 9.63 -1.57
CA GLU A 213 -14.09 10.98 -1.37
C GLU A 213 -15.22 12.05 -1.26
N PRO A 214 -15.02 13.12 -0.47
CA PRO A 214 -13.85 13.36 0.40
C PRO A 214 -13.82 12.42 1.62
N LEU A 215 -12.63 11.89 1.94
CA LEU A 215 -12.45 10.90 3.02
C LEU A 215 -12.97 11.37 4.38
N ALA A 216 -12.84 12.64 4.71
CA ALA A 216 -13.32 13.20 5.98
C ALA A 216 -14.84 13.02 6.21
N GLU A 217 -15.63 12.93 5.14
CA GLU A 217 -17.07 12.74 5.20
C GLU A 217 -17.50 11.27 5.17
N PHE A 218 -16.59 10.36 4.80
CA PHE A 218 -16.92 8.95 4.66
C PHE A 218 -17.56 8.32 5.90
N PRO A 219 -17.12 8.59 7.14
CA PRO A 219 -17.76 8.01 8.33
C PRO A 219 -19.26 8.32 8.42
N SER A 220 -19.67 9.54 8.11
CA SER A 220 -21.09 9.94 8.12
C SER A 220 -21.90 9.30 6.99
N ARG A 221 -21.24 8.88 5.92
CA ARG A 221 -21.85 8.26 4.73
C ARG A 221 -21.67 6.73 4.69
N LEU A 222 -21.13 6.12 5.74
CA LEU A 222 -20.78 4.69 5.75
C LEU A 222 -21.96 3.77 5.38
N ALA A 223 -23.18 4.07 5.85
CA ALA A 223 -24.37 3.29 5.53
C ALA A 223 -24.73 3.37 4.03
N ALA A 224 -24.67 4.57 3.44
CA ALA A 224 -24.90 4.77 2.01
C ALA A 224 -23.80 4.11 1.16
N ALA A 225 -22.57 4.23 1.57
CA ALA A 225 -21.42 3.58 0.91
C ALA A 225 -21.56 2.05 0.93
N ALA A 226 -22.04 1.47 2.02
CA ALA A 226 -22.30 0.03 2.11
C ALA A 226 -23.39 -0.43 1.12
N THR A 227 -24.42 0.38 0.90
CA THR A 227 -25.47 0.12 -0.11
C THR A 227 -24.90 0.24 -1.52
N LEU A 228 -24.09 1.26 -1.79
CA LEU A 228 -23.42 1.43 -3.08
C LEU A 228 -22.54 0.21 -3.41
N ALA A 229 -21.79 -0.29 -2.43
CA ALA A 229 -20.95 -1.48 -2.62
C ALA A 229 -21.76 -2.75 -2.99
N GLU A 230 -23.02 -2.86 -2.53
CA GLU A 230 -23.93 -3.94 -2.89
C GLU A 230 -24.47 -3.80 -4.32
N THR A 231 -24.80 -2.59 -4.74
CA THR A 231 -25.37 -2.34 -6.08
C THR A 231 -24.35 -2.47 -7.21
N LEU A 232 -23.07 -2.30 -6.91
CA LEU A 232 -21.98 -2.46 -7.87
C LEU A 232 -21.48 -3.91 -8.02
N LEU A 233 -22.12 -4.87 -7.35
CA LEU A 233 -21.80 -6.29 -7.58
C LEU A 233 -22.29 -6.68 -8.99
N PRO A 234 -21.49 -7.44 -9.77
CA PRO A 234 -21.99 -8.01 -11.01
C PRO A 234 -23.19 -8.92 -10.70
N PRO A 235 -24.18 -8.99 -11.58
CA PRO A 235 -25.30 -9.93 -11.41
C PRO A 235 -24.73 -11.35 -11.31
N LYS A 236 -25.28 -12.13 -10.38
CA LYS A 236 -24.91 -13.54 -10.12
C LYS A 236 -25.18 -14.39 -11.36
#